data_30f264ca3a67e52324d3a0cc4ae67ce4
#
_entry.id   30f264ca3a67e52324d3a0cc4ae67ce4
#
_cell.length_a   1.000
_cell.length_b   1.000
_cell.length_c   1.000
_cell.angle_alpha   90.00
_cell.angle_beta   90.00
_cell.angle_gamma   90.00
#
_symmetry.space_group_name_H-M   'P 1'
#
loop_
_entity.id
_entity.type
_entity.pdbx_description
1 polymer ?
#
loop_
_entity_poly.entity_id
_entity_poly.type
_entity_poly.pdbx_seq_one_letter_code
_entity_poly.pdbx_strand_id
1 'polypeptide(L)'
;MQDALTAIVQAAAEPFNKAAVTTDNSYLLIHPPERGLDFTDMILDQCLPDLASRNTPYQILDLSGFLFSCFSDEELKNLESDEFRNYRLMRQGLSGRAEKRLETRIRNIAEEHPGTNLFLLSTNSLFPLVRYGEVLRNLRDLPLRIFVSFPGEERGGRPHFMNESDGGNYLAVKITVKS
;
A
#
# COMPACT_ATOMS: atom_id res chain seq x y z
N MET A 1 0.69 -11.90 -15.93
CA MET A 1 1.73 -11.54 -14.92
C MET A 1 2.95 -10.87 -15.55
N GLN A 2 3.55 -11.41 -16.62
CA GLN A 2 4.78 -10.84 -17.21
C GLN A 2 4.61 -9.38 -17.71
N ASP A 3 3.49 -9.04 -18.34
CA ASP A 3 3.22 -7.67 -18.80
C ASP A 3 3.13 -6.69 -17.64
N ALA A 4 2.52 -7.12 -16.51
CA ALA A 4 2.43 -6.29 -15.32
C ALA A 4 3.79 -6.09 -14.66
N LEU A 5 4.62 -7.14 -14.58
CA LEU A 5 6.00 -7.05 -14.09
C LEU A 5 6.79 -6.02 -14.92
N THR A 6 6.72 -6.10 -16.23
CA THR A 6 7.39 -5.16 -17.14
C THR A 6 6.92 -3.72 -16.89
N ALA A 7 5.61 -3.50 -16.73
CA ALA A 7 5.04 -2.19 -16.46
C ALA A 7 5.47 -1.62 -15.10
N ILE A 8 5.54 -2.47 -14.06
CA ILE A 8 6.01 -2.06 -12.72
C ILE A 8 7.48 -1.64 -12.78
N VAL A 9 8.34 -2.48 -13.37
CA VAL A 9 9.77 -2.20 -13.48
C VAL A 9 10.02 -0.93 -14.30
N GLN A 10 9.31 -0.75 -15.40
CA GLN A 10 9.41 0.45 -16.22
C GLN A 10 9.01 1.70 -15.44
N ALA A 11 7.86 1.67 -14.76
CA ALA A 11 7.38 2.79 -13.94
C ALA A 11 8.35 3.13 -12.79
N ALA A 12 8.96 2.11 -12.17
CA ALA A 12 9.93 2.31 -11.09
C ALA A 12 11.26 2.86 -11.58
N ALA A 13 11.68 2.50 -12.81
CA ALA A 13 12.95 2.94 -13.41
C ALA A 13 12.88 4.34 -14.02
N GLU A 14 11.69 4.89 -14.29
CA GLU A 14 11.56 6.25 -14.79
C GLU A 14 12.12 7.27 -13.79
N PRO A 15 12.79 8.34 -14.22
CA PRO A 15 13.22 9.41 -13.32
C PRO A 15 12.05 10.00 -12.54
N PHE A 16 12.21 10.19 -11.23
CA PHE A 16 11.20 10.86 -10.42
C PHE A 16 11.19 12.35 -10.75
N ASN A 17 10.16 12.80 -11.44
CA ASN A 17 9.99 14.22 -11.79
C ASN A 17 8.86 14.84 -10.98
N LYS A 18 9.21 15.53 -9.90
CA LYS A 18 8.24 16.20 -9.02
C LYS A 18 7.47 17.33 -9.75
N ALA A 19 8.01 17.89 -10.83
CA ALA A 19 7.39 18.99 -11.59
C ALA A 19 6.34 18.51 -12.61
N ALA A 20 6.32 17.23 -12.95
CA ALA A 20 5.38 16.64 -13.91
C ALA A 20 4.08 16.12 -13.25
N VAL A 21 3.74 16.57 -12.06
CA VAL A 21 2.64 16.04 -11.26
C VAL A 21 1.30 16.47 -11.84
N THR A 22 0.78 15.67 -12.74
CA THR A 22 -0.65 15.60 -13.07
C THR A 22 -1.36 14.41 -12.40
N THR A 23 -0.60 13.48 -11.82
CA THR A 23 -1.10 12.29 -11.12
C THR A 23 -0.40 12.16 -9.77
N ASP A 24 -1.06 11.52 -8.81
CA ASP A 24 -0.46 11.18 -7.53
C ASP A 24 0.81 10.31 -7.75
N ASN A 25 1.74 10.37 -6.79
CA ASN A 25 2.96 9.56 -6.78
C ASN A 25 2.71 8.06 -6.51
N SER A 26 1.47 7.60 -6.66
CA SER A 26 1.00 6.29 -6.26
C SER A 26 0.64 5.40 -7.45
N TYR A 27 0.94 4.12 -7.32
CA TYR A 27 0.61 3.06 -8.27
C TYR A 27 -0.17 1.96 -7.56
N LEU A 28 -1.39 1.65 -8.02
CA LEU A 28 -2.15 0.50 -7.53
C LEU A 28 -1.83 -0.72 -8.37
N LEU A 29 -1.25 -1.73 -7.73
CA LEU A 29 -0.93 -3.00 -8.35
C LEU A 29 -2.10 -3.96 -8.11
N ILE A 30 -3.11 -3.88 -8.98
CA ILE A 30 -4.39 -4.57 -8.82
C ILE A 30 -4.23 -6.02 -9.22
N HIS A 31 -4.54 -6.93 -8.31
CA HIS A 31 -4.48 -8.38 -8.53
C HIS A 31 -5.65 -9.09 -7.84
N PRO A 32 -6.08 -10.27 -8.32
CA PRO A 32 -7.10 -11.06 -7.65
C PRO A 32 -6.68 -11.40 -6.20
N PRO A 33 -7.57 -11.25 -5.20
CA PRO A 33 -7.23 -11.52 -3.79
C PRO A 33 -6.69 -12.93 -3.55
N GLU A 34 -7.23 -13.92 -4.25
CA GLU A 34 -6.83 -15.33 -4.17
C GLU A 34 -5.42 -15.60 -4.71
N ARG A 35 -4.85 -14.66 -5.45
CA ARG A 35 -3.49 -14.73 -6.00
C ARG A 35 -2.49 -13.84 -5.28
N GLY A 36 -2.81 -13.44 -4.07
CA GLY A 36 -1.96 -12.53 -3.28
C GLY A 36 -0.55 -13.07 -3.03
N LEU A 37 -0.40 -14.37 -2.78
CA LEU A 37 0.92 -14.99 -2.60
C LEU A 37 1.72 -15.02 -3.90
N ASP A 38 1.14 -15.49 -5.01
CA ASP A 38 1.80 -15.47 -6.33
C ASP A 38 2.25 -14.07 -6.73
N PHE A 39 1.43 -13.05 -6.38
CA PHE A 39 1.76 -11.66 -6.62
C PHE A 39 2.94 -11.21 -5.76
N THR A 40 2.95 -11.56 -4.47
CA THR A 40 4.04 -11.22 -3.57
C THR A 40 5.35 -11.86 -4.03
N ASP A 41 5.32 -13.15 -4.39
CA ASP A 41 6.48 -13.87 -4.92
C ASP A 41 6.99 -13.22 -6.23
N MET A 42 6.09 -12.82 -7.13
CA MET A 42 6.48 -12.08 -8.35
C MET A 42 7.21 -10.77 -8.02
N ILE A 43 6.74 -10.02 -7.01
CA ILE A 43 7.43 -8.79 -6.59
C ILE A 43 8.80 -9.12 -6.01
N LEU A 44 8.87 -10.03 -5.03
CA LEU A 44 10.09 -10.31 -4.29
C LEU A 44 11.16 -11.02 -5.15
N ASP A 45 10.75 -12.00 -5.96
CA ASP A 45 11.67 -12.89 -6.67
C ASP A 45 12.00 -12.43 -8.09
N GLN A 46 11.19 -11.54 -8.68
CA GLN A 46 11.40 -11.09 -10.05
C GLN A 46 11.54 -9.57 -10.17
N CYS A 47 10.57 -8.80 -9.61
CA CYS A 47 10.56 -7.34 -9.75
C CYS A 47 11.75 -6.69 -9.03
N LEU A 48 11.93 -6.97 -7.74
CA LEU A 48 12.97 -6.32 -6.94
C LEU A 48 14.40 -6.71 -7.40
N PRO A 49 14.70 -7.97 -7.76
CA PRO A 49 15.99 -8.31 -8.36
C PRO A 49 16.27 -7.59 -9.68
N ASP A 50 15.25 -7.40 -10.55
CA ASP A 50 15.42 -6.63 -11.79
C ASP A 50 15.71 -5.15 -11.50
N LEU A 51 15.00 -4.52 -10.53
CA LEU A 51 15.29 -3.16 -10.09
C LEU A 51 16.70 -3.03 -9.51
N ALA A 52 17.13 -4.00 -8.69
CA ALA A 52 18.48 -4.03 -8.13
C ALA A 52 19.55 -4.12 -9.24
N SER A 53 19.33 -4.95 -10.27
CA SER A 53 20.24 -5.07 -11.41
C SER A 53 20.38 -3.76 -12.21
N ARG A 54 19.35 -2.92 -12.19
CA ARG A 54 19.32 -1.60 -12.83
C ARG A 54 19.81 -0.46 -11.94
N ASN A 55 20.27 -0.75 -10.71
CA ASN A 55 20.59 0.23 -9.68
C ASN A 55 19.42 1.19 -9.37
N THR A 56 18.19 0.73 -9.51
CA THR A 56 16.98 1.50 -9.18
C THR A 56 16.67 1.34 -7.69
N PRO A 57 16.68 2.42 -6.89
CA PRO A 57 16.50 2.32 -5.45
C PRO A 57 15.05 1.93 -5.10
N TYR A 58 14.91 1.04 -4.12
CA TYR A 58 13.61 0.65 -3.59
C TYR A 58 13.66 0.38 -2.09
N GLN A 59 12.50 0.45 -1.46
CA GLN A 59 12.23 0.05 -0.08
C GLN A 59 10.98 -0.82 -0.04
N ILE A 60 10.90 -1.70 0.95
CA ILE A 60 9.74 -2.56 1.18
C ILE A 60 9.15 -2.22 2.54
N LEU A 61 7.83 -2.04 2.57
CA LEU A 61 7.05 -2.01 3.80
C LEU A 61 6.01 -3.12 3.75
N ASP A 62 6.35 -4.24 4.40
CA ASP A 62 5.40 -5.34 4.60
C ASP A 62 4.48 -4.99 5.78
N LEU A 63 3.17 -5.01 5.53
CA LEU A 63 2.14 -4.67 6.51
C LEU A 63 1.62 -5.89 7.28
N SER A 64 2.18 -7.08 7.03
CA SER A 64 1.88 -8.25 7.86
C SER A 64 2.26 -7.98 9.31
N GLY A 65 1.31 -8.11 10.24
CA GLY A 65 1.55 -7.78 11.65
C GLY A 65 1.68 -6.27 11.99
N PHE A 66 1.63 -5.36 11.01
CA PHE A 66 1.76 -3.93 11.24
C PHE A 66 0.76 -3.39 12.27
N LEU A 67 -0.49 -3.87 12.24
CA LEU A 67 -1.53 -3.44 13.18
C LEU A 67 -1.10 -3.66 14.63
N PHE A 68 -0.52 -4.82 14.93
CA PHE A 68 -0.04 -5.14 16.28
C PHE A 68 1.11 -4.21 16.73
N SER A 69 1.97 -3.79 15.80
CA SER A 69 3.04 -2.84 16.10
C SER A 69 2.54 -1.42 16.44
N CYS A 70 1.27 -1.13 16.17
CA CYS A 70 0.65 0.16 16.50
C CYS A 70 0.25 0.31 17.96
N PHE A 71 0.30 -0.78 18.74
CA PHE A 71 -0.21 -0.85 20.12
C PHE A 71 0.84 -1.46 21.05
N SER A 72 0.82 -1.02 22.32
CA SER A 72 1.53 -1.72 23.40
C SER A 72 0.75 -2.96 23.83
N ASP A 73 1.42 -3.88 24.53
CA ASP A 73 0.78 -5.09 25.09
C ASP A 73 -0.37 -4.75 26.04
N GLU A 74 -0.26 -3.66 26.79
CA GLU A 74 -1.31 -3.18 27.68
C GLU A 74 -2.53 -2.68 26.90
N GLU A 75 -2.29 -1.90 25.84
CA GLU A 75 -3.37 -1.43 24.96
C GLU A 75 -4.08 -2.60 24.26
N LEU A 76 -3.34 -3.62 23.83
CA LEU A 76 -3.94 -4.83 23.22
C LEU A 76 -4.84 -5.58 24.22
N LYS A 77 -4.42 -5.73 25.49
CA LYS A 77 -5.24 -6.34 26.54
C LYS A 77 -6.51 -5.53 26.82
N ASN A 78 -6.39 -4.20 26.82
CA ASN A 78 -7.55 -3.31 27.03
C ASN A 78 -8.54 -3.40 25.85
N LEU A 79 -8.03 -3.49 24.61
CA LEU A 79 -8.85 -3.69 23.41
C LEU A 79 -9.63 -5.01 23.48
N GLU A 80 -9.01 -6.10 23.93
CA GLU A 80 -9.67 -7.38 24.14
C GLU A 80 -10.82 -7.28 25.13
N SER A 81 -10.64 -6.53 26.22
CA SER A 81 -11.68 -6.34 27.25
C SER A 81 -12.84 -5.45 26.79
N ASP A 82 -12.57 -4.50 25.90
CA ASP A 82 -13.55 -3.50 25.44
C ASP A 82 -14.27 -3.91 24.14
N GLU A 83 -13.78 -4.93 23.43
CA GLU A 83 -14.33 -5.42 22.16
C GLU A 83 -15.84 -5.67 22.24
N PHE A 84 -16.30 -6.29 23.33
CA PHE A 84 -17.71 -6.63 23.52
C PHE A 84 -18.57 -5.46 24.02
N ARG A 85 -17.97 -4.36 24.50
CA ARG A 85 -18.71 -3.24 25.08
C ARG A 85 -19.02 -2.15 24.08
N ASN A 86 -18.08 -1.87 23.17
CA ASN A 86 -18.24 -0.76 22.22
C ASN A 86 -17.47 -0.95 20.91
N TYR A 87 -17.78 -2.03 20.19
CA TYR A 87 -17.12 -2.43 18.93
C TYR A 87 -16.96 -1.28 17.92
N ARG A 88 -17.98 -0.42 17.78
CA ARG A 88 -17.94 0.68 16.80
C ARG A 88 -16.87 1.72 17.14
N LEU A 89 -16.80 2.15 18.39
CA LEU A 89 -15.82 3.14 18.85
C LEU A 89 -14.41 2.55 18.82
N MET A 90 -14.27 1.30 19.25
CA MET A 90 -13.01 0.57 19.19
C MET A 90 -12.49 0.51 17.75
N ARG A 91 -13.32 0.08 16.80
CA ARG A 91 -12.96 0.00 15.38
C ARG A 91 -12.54 1.37 14.83
N GLN A 92 -13.24 2.45 15.15
CA GLN A 92 -12.86 3.80 14.72
C GLN A 92 -11.51 4.23 15.30
N GLY A 93 -11.25 3.94 16.57
CA GLY A 93 -9.97 4.21 17.21
C GLY A 93 -8.81 3.44 16.58
N LEU A 94 -9.02 2.15 16.28
CA LEU A 94 -8.06 1.30 15.59
C LEU A 94 -7.74 1.84 14.20
N SER A 95 -8.77 2.17 13.43
CA SER A 95 -8.67 2.71 12.08
C SER A 95 -7.81 3.98 12.06
N GLY A 96 -8.20 5.00 12.81
CA GLY A 96 -7.48 6.28 12.83
C GLY A 96 -6.03 6.14 13.31
N ARG A 97 -5.75 5.24 14.28
CA ARG A 97 -4.39 4.99 14.75
C ARG A 97 -3.56 4.28 13.69
N ALA A 98 -4.11 3.24 13.05
CA ALA A 98 -3.41 2.50 12.01
C ALA A 98 -3.08 3.39 10.80
N GLU A 99 -4.02 4.20 10.34
CA GLU A 99 -3.82 5.16 9.24
C GLU A 99 -2.71 6.17 9.58
N LYS A 100 -2.78 6.80 10.75
CA LYS A 100 -1.78 7.79 11.20
C LYS A 100 -0.39 7.16 11.37
N ARG A 101 -0.28 5.95 11.90
CA ARG A 101 1.00 5.23 12.05
C ARG A 101 1.58 4.85 10.69
N LEU A 102 0.73 4.40 9.77
CA LEU A 102 1.14 4.08 8.40
C LEU A 102 1.67 5.32 7.68
N GLU A 103 0.95 6.44 7.73
CA GLU A 103 1.40 7.72 7.18
C GLU A 103 2.75 8.15 7.76
N THR A 104 2.89 8.10 9.08
CA THR A 104 4.15 8.44 9.76
C THR A 104 5.29 7.54 9.30
N ARG A 105 5.06 6.22 9.19
CA ARG A 105 6.10 5.29 8.76
C ARG A 105 6.55 5.56 7.32
N ILE A 106 5.60 5.86 6.42
CA ILE A 106 5.92 6.17 5.02
C ILE A 106 6.68 7.52 4.93
N ARG A 107 6.31 8.53 5.72
CA ARG A 107 7.04 9.82 5.77
C ARG A 107 8.47 9.62 6.24
N ASN A 108 8.70 8.82 7.28
CA ASN A 108 10.06 8.51 7.74
C ASN A 108 10.89 7.84 6.65
N ILE A 109 10.31 6.87 5.91
CA ILE A 109 11.00 6.23 4.78
C ILE A 109 11.35 7.27 3.69
N ALA A 110 10.44 8.20 3.41
CA ALA A 110 10.68 9.24 2.41
C ALA A 110 11.80 10.22 2.83
N GLU A 111 11.94 10.50 4.11
CA GLU A 111 13.01 11.32 4.68
C GLU A 111 14.37 10.59 4.67
N GLU A 112 14.37 9.31 5.04
CA GLU A 112 15.57 8.47 5.07
C GLU A 112 16.07 8.11 3.66
N HIS A 113 15.14 7.93 2.71
CA HIS A 113 15.41 7.44 1.35
C HIS A 113 14.68 8.27 0.27
N PRO A 114 15.02 9.55 0.10
CA PRO A 114 14.34 10.41 -0.88
C PRO A 114 14.56 9.89 -2.32
N GLY A 115 13.52 9.92 -3.13
CA GLY A 115 13.56 9.45 -4.51
C GLY A 115 13.44 7.94 -4.69
N THR A 116 13.24 7.18 -3.61
CA THR A 116 13.08 5.73 -3.65
C THR A 116 11.70 5.30 -4.19
N ASN A 117 11.60 4.05 -4.61
CA ASN A 117 10.36 3.36 -4.91
C ASN A 117 9.95 2.54 -3.67
N LEU A 118 8.83 2.88 -3.04
CA LEU A 118 8.31 2.17 -1.88
C LEU A 118 7.27 1.14 -2.30
N PHE A 119 7.49 -0.13 -1.98
CA PHE A 119 6.53 -1.21 -2.19
C PHE A 119 5.79 -1.51 -0.88
N LEU A 120 4.48 -1.27 -0.86
CA LEU A 120 3.60 -1.67 0.24
C LEU A 120 3.05 -3.05 -0.07
N LEU A 121 3.45 -4.04 0.71
CA LEU A 121 3.00 -5.43 0.59
C LEU A 121 2.04 -5.80 1.73
N SER A 122 1.32 -6.91 1.58
CA SER A 122 0.38 -7.43 2.59
C SER A 122 -0.68 -6.42 3.04
N THR A 123 -1.14 -5.58 2.14
CA THR A 123 -2.11 -4.50 2.43
C THR A 123 -3.46 -5.01 2.95
N ASN A 124 -3.82 -6.25 2.60
CA ASN A 124 -5.01 -6.93 3.09
C ASN A 124 -5.01 -7.14 4.62
N SER A 125 -3.83 -7.17 5.27
CA SER A 125 -3.74 -7.35 6.73
C SER A 125 -4.29 -6.16 7.52
N LEU A 126 -4.47 -5.01 6.88
CA LEU A 126 -5.10 -3.83 7.49
C LEU A 126 -6.57 -3.63 7.05
N PHE A 127 -7.12 -4.53 6.24
CA PHE A 127 -8.53 -4.49 5.87
C PHE A 127 -9.42 -4.97 7.04
N PRO A 128 -10.56 -4.34 7.30
CA PRO A 128 -11.13 -3.15 6.66
C PRO A 128 -10.85 -1.84 7.43
N LEU A 129 -9.74 -1.77 8.16
CA LEU A 129 -9.43 -0.64 9.06
C LEU A 129 -8.83 0.55 8.31
N VAL A 130 -7.97 0.32 7.33
CA VAL A 130 -7.24 1.36 6.62
C VAL A 130 -7.88 1.65 5.25
N ARG A 131 -8.14 2.93 5.00
CA ARG A 131 -8.59 3.44 3.70
C ARG A 131 -7.39 3.96 2.91
N TYR A 132 -6.81 3.10 2.10
CA TYR A 132 -5.61 3.46 1.33
C TYR A 132 -5.78 4.69 0.45
N GLY A 133 -6.97 4.94 -0.09
CA GLY A 133 -7.24 6.15 -0.88
C GLY A 133 -7.04 7.44 -0.10
N GLU A 134 -7.36 7.47 1.19
CA GLU A 134 -7.14 8.63 2.07
C GLU A 134 -5.68 8.76 2.46
N VAL A 135 -5.05 7.65 2.87
CA VAL A 135 -3.62 7.60 3.23
C VAL A 135 -2.77 8.09 2.06
N LEU A 136 -2.97 7.56 0.86
CA LEU A 136 -2.20 7.96 -0.32
C LEU A 136 -2.39 9.43 -0.68
N ARG A 137 -3.60 9.96 -0.54
CA ARG A 137 -3.88 11.38 -0.77
C ARG A 137 -3.09 12.29 0.17
N ASN A 138 -2.92 11.87 1.44
CA ASN A 138 -2.15 12.61 2.44
C ASN A 138 -0.63 12.52 2.22
N LEU A 139 -0.17 11.62 1.35
CA LEU A 139 1.24 11.35 1.07
C LEU A 139 1.70 11.80 -0.34
N ARG A 140 0.81 12.46 -1.09
CA ARG A 140 1.10 12.88 -2.49
C ARG A 140 2.23 13.89 -2.63
N ASP A 141 2.58 14.58 -1.55
CA ASP A 141 3.65 15.58 -1.49
C ASP A 141 5.05 14.96 -1.31
N LEU A 142 5.11 13.67 -1.01
CA LEU A 142 6.39 13.01 -0.71
C LEU A 142 7.25 12.80 -1.96
N PRO A 143 8.57 12.92 -1.83
CA PRO A 143 9.53 12.74 -2.91
C PRO A 143 9.86 11.24 -3.13
N LEU A 144 8.83 10.40 -3.29
CA LEU A 144 8.98 8.97 -3.61
C LEU A 144 7.77 8.46 -4.40
N ARG A 145 7.91 7.30 -5.04
CA ARG A 145 6.77 6.56 -5.60
C ARG A 145 6.31 5.48 -4.64
N ILE A 146 4.99 5.29 -4.58
CA ILE A 146 4.38 4.30 -3.71
C ILE A 146 3.67 3.26 -4.58
N PHE A 147 4.19 2.05 -4.62
CA PHE A 147 3.58 0.90 -5.27
C PHE A 147 2.80 0.11 -4.23
N VAL A 148 1.48 0.08 -4.35
CA VAL A 148 0.58 -0.53 -3.38
C VAL A 148 0.07 -1.85 -3.91
N SER A 149 0.38 -2.97 -3.25
CA SER A 149 -0.32 -4.24 -3.47
C SER A 149 -1.80 -4.01 -3.24
N PHE A 150 -2.61 -4.21 -4.27
CA PHE A 150 -4.04 -3.93 -4.23
C PHE A 150 -4.85 -5.18 -4.57
N PRO A 151 -5.05 -6.08 -3.58
CA PRO A 151 -5.91 -7.24 -3.77
C PRO A 151 -7.34 -6.78 -4.02
N GLY A 152 -7.88 -7.09 -5.20
CA GLY A 152 -9.19 -6.65 -5.61
C GLY A 152 -9.35 -6.60 -7.12
N GLU A 153 -10.30 -5.84 -7.57
CA GLU A 153 -10.63 -5.71 -9.00
C GLU A 153 -11.02 -4.28 -9.37
N GLU A 154 -11.11 -4.02 -10.66
CA GLU A 154 -11.65 -2.78 -11.19
C GLU A 154 -13.05 -3.02 -11.76
N ARG A 155 -14.06 -2.29 -11.25
CA ARG A 155 -15.44 -2.31 -11.74
C ARG A 155 -15.85 -0.90 -12.16
N GLY A 156 -16.25 -0.75 -13.42
CA GLY A 156 -16.70 0.56 -13.93
C GLY A 156 -15.65 1.68 -13.78
N GLY A 157 -14.37 1.37 -13.95
CA GLY A 157 -13.26 2.32 -13.83
C GLY A 157 -12.84 2.64 -12.38
N ARG A 158 -13.48 2.02 -11.38
CA ARG A 158 -13.18 2.22 -9.96
C ARG A 158 -12.53 0.97 -9.36
N PRO A 159 -11.41 1.11 -8.65
CA PRO A 159 -10.82 -0.01 -7.93
C PRO A 159 -11.67 -0.36 -6.68
N HIS A 160 -11.82 -1.64 -6.43
CA HIS A 160 -12.53 -2.23 -5.30
C HIS A 160 -11.56 -3.08 -4.50
N PHE A 161 -11.08 -2.55 -3.38
CA PHE A 161 -10.15 -3.26 -2.49
C PHE A 161 -10.86 -4.45 -1.82
N MET A 162 -10.26 -5.63 -1.88
CA MET A 162 -10.87 -6.87 -1.39
C MET A 162 -12.28 -7.11 -1.97
N ASN A 163 -12.51 -6.64 -3.21
CA ASN A 163 -13.79 -6.70 -3.93
C ASN A 163 -14.93 -5.89 -3.28
N GLU A 164 -14.61 -5.05 -2.29
CA GLU A 164 -15.53 -4.16 -1.61
C GLU A 164 -15.42 -2.73 -2.15
N SER A 165 -16.56 -2.03 -2.17
CA SER A 165 -16.56 -0.60 -2.49
C SER A 165 -16.09 0.21 -1.28
N ASP A 166 -14.84 0.63 -1.29
CA ASP A 166 -14.28 1.43 -0.20
C ASP A 166 -14.56 2.95 -0.33
N GLY A 167 -15.26 3.35 -1.39
CA GLY A 167 -15.55 4.75 -1.70
C GLY A 167 -14.34 5.58 -2.10
N GLY A 168 -13.17 4.94 -2.23
CA GLY A 168 -11.92 5.61 -2.55
C GLY A 168 -11.89 6.16 -3.98
N ASN A 169 -11.69 7.47 -4.12
CA ASN A 169 -11.30 8.06 -5.39
C ASN A 169 -9.77 8.04 -5.48
N TYR A 170 -9.25 6.94 -6.01
CA TYR A 170 -7.82 6.78 -6.20
C TYR A 170 -7.38 7.52 -7.46
N LEU A 171 -6.62 8.60 -7.30
CA LEU A 171 -5.97 9.32 -8.39
C LEU A 171 -4.67 8.65 -8.85
N ALA A 172 -4.41 7.44 -8.36
CA ALA A 172 -3.22 6.65 -8.63
C ALA A 172 -3.22 6.05 -10.04
N VAL A 173 -2.03 5.78 -10.57
CA VAL A 173 -1.84 4.97 -11.77
C VAL A 173 -2.20 3.51 -11.45
N LYS A 174 -2.95 2.86 -12.34
CA LYS A 174 -3.39 1.49 -12.15
C LYS A 174 -2.60 0.55 -13.03
N ILE A 175 -2.02 -0.49 -12.44
CA ILE A 175 -1.39 -1.60 -13.13
C ILE A 175 -2.15 -2.86 -12.74
N THR A 176 -2.88 -3.45 -13.69
CA THR A 176 -3.68 -4.66 -13.44
C THR A 176 -2.87 -5.91 -13.79
N VAL A 177 -2.71 -6.79 -12.81
CA VAL A 177 -2.08 -8.09 -12.96
C VAL A 177 -3.14 -9.08 -13.44
N LYS A 178 -3.15 -9.33 -14.75
CA LYS A 178 -4.04 -10.34 -15.35
C LYS A 178 -3.48 -11.73 -15.12
N SER A 179 -4.38 -12.68 -14.92
CA SER A 179 -4.06 -14.13 -14.85
C SER A 179 -3.41 -14.63 -16.12
#